data_64a68b43e6dfff4edc5a73eeee7b893a
#
_entry.id   64a68b43e6dfff4edc5a73eeee7b893a
#
_cell.length_a   1.000
_cell.length_b   1.000
_cell.length_c   1.000
_cell.angle_alpha   90.00
_cell.angle_beta   90.00
_cell.angle_gamma   90.00
#
_symmetry.space_group_name_H-M   'P 1'
#
loop_
_entity.id
_entity.type
_entity.pdbx_description
1 polymer ?
#
loop_
_entity_poly.entity_id
_entity_poly.type
_entity_poly.pdbx_seq_one_letter_code
_entity_poly.pdbx_strand_id
1 'polypeptide(L)'
;DAKISQPEKVAEINLKYETGERYELKQVEYRMSDPTKPLPLIQKVLDSLAPWKEGDDYAFWRVNALANNLTNTRYFNYTLVDTIKPDPVQPTLELAPDLQALIDQQKIKQSQLLNSQQKAELARQKVTSAQEVTQDVVDETQFSGGQPPQAYALARSMPLSHEHDDDEEERQKLEEQTRIEKKIPVVVTLNADRLNSLETGIGYGTDTGARVRSQYRRAIVNKYGHAFDANIEVSQIRQSIDGRYSIPYKHPLNDYFNVVGGYEREERNDIGPDINLLVESAVLGGERVIKNPLGDWQHIIGLRYRLDRLTKKGDIDINELPDAFKVSGIDSEQESLLFGYELSKTNSNSLLNPTKGFKQTYKLELGTESLLSNANMAILTGGWRFIYSLGENENHQFVGRADTSYIFTDDFKKVPYNLRFFTGGDQSLRGFDYKSLSPEENGFKIGGQALGVGSLEYNYQFKDGWRAAIFSDFGNAYDKQFSNPTEYSIGVGIRWRSPIGPIRLDVASGISNDNNPIRLHFFIGSQL
;
A
#
# COMPACT_ATOMS: atom_id res chain seq x y z
N ASP A 1 35.33 0.35 29.61
CA ASP A 1 35.59 0.75 31.01
C ASP A 1 34.75 1.97 31.33
N ALA A 2 34.13 1.98 32.50
CA ALA A 2 33.42 3.15 33.04
C ALA A 2 34.10 3.62 34.33
N LYS A 3 34.46 4.90 34.40
CA LYS A 3 34.92 5.55 35.60
C LYS A 3 33.86 6.53 36.07
N ILE A 4 33.40 6.38 37.30
CA ILE A 4 32.40 7.23 37.92
C ILE A 4 33.06 8.05 39.00
N SER A 5 33.05 9.39 38.88
CA SER A 5 33.49 10.33 39.90
C SER A 5 32.26 10.87 40.64
N GLN A 6 32.02 10.39 41.86
CA GLN A 6 30.92 10.89 42.71
C GLN A 6 31.04 12.35 43.11
N PRO A 7 32.26 12.87 43.41
CA PRO A 7 32.40 14.28 43.77
C PRO A 7 32.07 15.23 42.62
N GLU A 8 32.40 14.85 41.39
CA GLU A 8 32.21 15.69 40.22
C GLU A 8 30.89 15.42 39.47
N LYS A 9 30.15 14.39 39.89
CA LYS A 9 28.91 13.91 39.21
C LYS A 9 29.10 13.62 37.71
N VAL A 10 30.28 13.16 37.33
CA VAL A 10 30.64 12.86 35.95
C VAL A 10 30.91 11.35 35.81
N ALA A 11 30.39 10.76 34.74
CA ALA A 11 30.71 9.41 34.31
C ALA A 11 31.51 9.47 33.00
N GLU A 12 32.73 9.02 33.01
CA GLU A 12 33.55 8.85 31.81
C GLU A 12 33.36 7.40 31.30
N ILE A 13 32.79 7.26 30.08
CA ILE A 13 32.55 5.98 29.48
C ILE A 13 33.48 5.84 28.28
N ASN A 14 34.46 4.94 28.38
CA ASN A 14 35.35 4.61 27.26
C ASN A 14 34.82 3.34 26.59
N LEU A 15 34.31 3.47 25.35
CA LEU A 15 33.83 2.39 24.52
C LEU A 15 34.94 2.02 23.53
N LYS A 16 35.45 0.79 23.64
CA LYS A 16 36.40 0.22 22.68
C LYS A 16 35.63 -0.80 21.83
N TYR A 17 35.54 -0.53 20.53
CA TYR A 17 34.92 -1.45 19.59
C TYR A 17 35.99 -2.21 18.81
N GLU A 18 35.88 -3.53 18.82
CA GLU A 18 36.61 -4.40 17.89
C GLU A 18 35.62 -4.83 16.82
N THR A 19 35.79 -4.28 15.61
CA THR A 19 34.85 -4.50 14.51
C THR A 19 34.95 -5.87 13.88
N GLY A 20 35.95 -6.66 14.22
CA GLY A 20 36.21 -7.96 13.61
C GLY A 20 36.66 -7.85 12.15
N GLU A 21 36.71 -9.00 11.49
CA GLU A 21 37.06 -9.08 10.09
C GLU A 21 35.89 -8.74 9.18
N ARG A 22 36.17 -8.19 7.99
CA ARG A 22 35.16 -7.95 6.96
C ARG A 22 34.86 -9.23 6.21
N TYR A 23 33.59 -9.46 5.97
CA TYR A 23 33.09 -10.55 5.16
C TYR A 23 32.39 -10.00 3.91
N GLU A 24 32.49 -10.73 2.81
CA GLU A 24 31.76 -10.48 1.57
C GLU A 24 30.52 -11.38 1.50
N LEU A 25 29.54 -10.99 0.68
CA LEU A 25 28.35 -11.79 0.41
C LEU A 25 28.59 -12.71 -0.80
N LYS A 26 28.21 -13.97 -0.70
CA LYS A 26 28.10 -14.88 -1.85
C LYS A 26 26.81 -14.59 -2.65
N GLN A 27 26.73 -15.18 -3.83
CA GLN A 27 25.47 -15.25 -4.57
C GLN A 27 24.41 -15.98 -3.72
N VAL A 28 23.15 -15.52 -3.82
CA VAL A 28 22.04 -16.13 -3.06
C VAL A 28 21.72 -17.51 -3.61
N GLU A 29 21.64 -18.48 -2.73
CA GLU A 29 21.13 -19.81 -3.04
C GLU A 29 19.63 -19.87 -2.75
N TYR A 30 18.82 -20.16 -3.75
CA TYR A 30 17.37 -20.29 -3.61
C TYR A 30 16.96 -21.76 -3.62
N ARG A 31 16.19 -22.17 -2.63
CA ARG A 31 15.64 -23.52 -2.51
C ARG A 31 14.17 -23.48 -2.17
N MET A 32 13.42 -24.51 -2.56
CA MET A 32 12.02 -24.66 -2.15
C MET A 32 11.95 -25.31 -0.77
N SER A 33 10.93 -24.94 0.00
CA SER A 33 10.61 -25.61 1.28
C SER A 33 10.26 -27.10 1.10
N ASP A 34 9.70 -27.44 -0.06
CA ASP A 34 9.51 -28.82 -0.52
C ASP A 34 10.58 -29.14 -1.58
N PRO A 35 11.62 -29.94 -1.25
CA PRO A 35 12.70 -30.25 -2.19
C PRO A 35 12.27 -30.96 -3.48
N THR A 36 11.05 -31.52 -3.49
CA THR A 36 10.50 -32.20 -4.70
C THR A 36 9.97 -31.23 -5.74
N LYS A 37 9.74 -29.97 -5.36
CA LYS A 37 9.21 -28.94 -6.24
C LYS A 37 10.31 -28.10 -6.88
N PRO A 38 10.24 -27.85 -8.19
CA PRO A 38 11.18 -26.95 -8.85
C PRO A 38 10.90 -25.49 -8.46
N LEU A 39 11.93 -24.63 -8.55
CA LEU A 39 11.77 -23.19 -8.41
C LEU A 39 10.76 -22.65 -9.43
N PRO A 40 9.76 -21.88 -9.02
CA PRO A 40 8.72 -21.36 -9.91
C PRO A 40 9.21 -20.22 -10.81
N LEU A 41 10.34 -19.61 -10.47
CA LEU A 41 10.94 -18.48 -11.15
C LEU A 41 12.36 -18.81 -11.62
N ILE A 42 12.76 -18.21 -12.74
CA ILE A 42 14.14 -18.30 -13.22
C ILE A 42 15.08 -17.53 -12.30
N GLN A 43 16.32 -18.00 -12.20
CA GLN A 43 17.37 -17.42 -11.35
C GLN A 43 17.53 -15.92 -11.57
N LYS A 44 17.48 -15.44 -12.82
CA LYS A 44 17.60 -14.00 -13.15
C LYS A 44 16.57 -13.13 -12.43
N VAL A 45 15.34 -13.61 -12.28
CA VAL A 45 14.26 -12.86 -11.58
C VAL A 45 14.53 -12.84 -10.09
N LEU A 46 14.93 -13.99 -9.52
CA LEU A 46 15.27 -14.10 -8.11
C LEU A 46 16.49 -13.22 -7.75
N ASP A 47 17.56 -13.29 -8.55
CA ASP A 47 18.78 -12.50 -8.34
C ASP A 47 18.51 -10.98 -8.43
N SER A 48 17.53 -10.56 -9.24
CA SER A 48 17.16 -9.15 -9.32
C SER A 48 16.60 -8.60 -8.01
N LEU A 49 16.12 -9.47 -7.11
CA LEU A 49 15.59 -9.07 -5.80
C LEU A 49 16.69 -8.85 -4.75
N ALA A 50 17.89 -9.39 -4.97
CA ALA A 50 19.02 -9.19 -4.08
C ALA A 50 19.66 -7.81 -4.31
N PRO A 51 19.78 -6.97 -3.27
CA PRO A 51 20.36 -5.62 -3.40
C PRO A 51 21.89 -5.61 -3.35
N TRP A 52 22.54 -6.71 -3.76
CA TRP A 52 24.00 -6.83 -3.83
C TRP A 52 24.42 -7.75 -4.98
N LYS A 53 25.69 -7.68 -5.31
CA LYS A 53 26.38 -8.62 -6.19
C LYS A 53 27.36 -9.47 -5.38
N GLU A 54 27.72 -10.63 -5.89
CA GLU A 54 28.75 -11.45 -5.27
C GLU A 54 30.04 -10.65 -5.09
N GLY A 55 30.62 -10.73 -3.88
CA GLY A 55 31.80 -9.97 -3.49
C GLY A 55 31.54 -8.61 -2.85
N ASP A 56 30.30 -8.17 -2.78
CA ASP A 56 29.95 -6.96 -2.01
C ASP A 56 30.08 -7.21 -0.50
N ASP A 57 30.48 -6.18 0.25
CA ASP A 57 30.60 -6.25 1.71
C ASP A 57 29.29 -6.71 2.37
N TYR A 58 29.43 -7.63 3.33
CA TYR A 58 28.30 -8.03 4.16
C TYR A 58 27.77 -6.85 4.96
N ALA A 59 26.46 -6.62 4.85
CA ALA A 59 25.75 -5.68 5.69
C ALA A 59 24.35 -6.24 6.00
N PHE A 60 23.96 -6.23 7.26
CA PHE A 60 22.68 -6.77 7.72
C PHE A 60 21.48 -6.12 7.00
N TRP A 61 21.56 -4.83 6.71
CA TRP A 61 20.50 -4.15 5.97
C TRP A 61 20.27 -4.69 4.55
N ARG A 62 21.32 -5.23 3.89
CA ARG A 62 21.20 -5.86 2.56
C ARG A 62 20.37 -7.13 2.64
N VAL A 63 20.64 -7.97 3.64
CA VAL A 63 19.89 -9.21 3.87
C VAL A 63 18.42 -8.91 4.20
N ASN A 64 18.17 -7.93 5.07
CA ASN A 64 16.82 -7.47 5.36
C ASN A 64 16.11 -6.89 4.12
N ALA A 65 16.84 -6.17 3.27
CA ALA A 65 16.26 -5.63 2.04
C ALA A 65 15.87 -6.76 1.06
N LEU A 66 16.67 -7.85 0.97
CA LEU A 66 16.28 -9.04 0.21
C LEU A 66 14.99 -9.67 0.77
N ALA A 67 14.93 -9.88 2.09
CA ALA A 67 13.76 -10.46 2.74
C ALA A 67 12.51 -9.59 2.50
N ASN A 68 12.64 -8.28 2.61
CA ASN A 68 11.56 -7.33 2.31
C ASN A 68 11.16 -7.35 0.83
N ASN A 69 12.13 -7.41 -0.09
CA ASN A 69 11.85 -7.50 -1.53
C ASN A 69 11.06 -8.77 -1.83
N LEU A 70 11.51 -9.93 -1.33
CA LEU A 70 10.82 -11.21 -1.51
C LEU A 70 9.38 -11.15 -1.01
N THR A 71 9.16 -10.61 0.19
CA THR A 71 7.83 -10.44 0.77
C THR A 71 6.96 -9.47 -0.05
N ASN A 72 7.52 -8.34 -0.47
CA ASN A 72 6.78 -7.31 -1.21
C ASN A 72 6.38 -7.74 -2.63
N THR A 73 7.08 -8.71 -3.24
CA THR A 73 6.65 -9.27 -4.54
C THR A 73 5.33 -10.01 -4.43
N ARG A 74 5.00 -10.53 -3.26
CA ARG A 74 3.87 -11.45 -3.03
C ARG A 74 3.91 -12.68 -3.92
N TYR A 75 5.09 -13.09 -4.38
CA TYR A 75 5.26 -14.31 -5.17
C TYR A 75 5.15 -15.57 -4.31
N PHE A 76 5.54 -15.45 -3.05
CA PHE A 76 5.71 -16.55 -2.14
C PHE A 76 4.78 -16.40 -0.93
N ASN A 77 4.27 -17.53 -0.46
CA ASN A 77 3.47 -17.60 0.78
C ASN A 77 4.35 -17.43 2.02
N TYR A 78 5.57 -17.97 1.92
CA TYR A 78 6.55 -17.93 2.98
C TYR A 78 7.94 -17.80 2.39
N THR A 79 8.78 -17.00 3.05
CA THR A 79 10.19 -16.81 2.70
C THR A 79 11.02 -16.81 3.98
N LEU A 80 12.05 -17.65 4.03
CA LEU A 80 13.05 -17.65 5.09
C LEU A 80 14.40 -17.28 4.46
N VAL A 81 15.02 -16.24 4.98
CA VAL A 81 16.36 -15.83 4.56
C VAL A 81 17.32 -16.15 5.71
N ASP A 82 18.20 -17.11 5.47
CA ASP A 82 19.21 -17.54 6.42
C ASP A 82 20.62 -17.12 5.96
N THR A 83 21.44 -16.71 6.92
CA THR A 83 22.82 -16.33 6.70
C THR A 83 23.72 -17.15 7.61
N ILE A 84 24.65 -17.88 7.04
CA ILE A 84 25.64 -18.65 7.80
C ILE A 84 26.80 -17.73 8.15
N LYS A 85 26.64 -17.03 9.29
CA LYS A 85 27.63 -16.12 9.82
C LYS A 85 28.37 -16.81 10.98
N PRO A 86 29.68 -16.97 10.90
CA PRO A 86 30.43 -17.53 12.01
C PRO A 86 30.37 -16.61 13.22
N ASP A 87 30.26 -17.19 14.39
CA ASP A 87 30.32 -16.45 15.65
C ASP A 87 31.66 -15.71 15.78
N PRO A 88 31.66 -14.50 16.36
CA PRO A 88 32.88 -13.79 16.62
C PRO A 88 33.78 -14.63 17.54
N VAL A 89 35.02 -14.83 17.12
CA VAL A 89 36.03 -15.51 17.95
C VAL A 89 36.16 -14.69 19.23
N GLN A 90 35.65 -15.23 20.33
CA GLN A 90 35.91 -14.61 21.63
C GLN A 90 37.42 -14.75 21.91
N PRO A 91 38.15 -13.65 22.11
CA PRO A 91 39.50 -13.79 22.55
C PRO A 91 39.50 -14.60 23.86
N THR A 92 40.19 -15.72 23.88
CA THR A 92 40.43 -16.47 25.10
C THR A 92 41.16 -15.50 26.06
N LEU A 93 40.41 -14.91 26.97
CA LEU A 93 41.00 -14.25 28.11
C LEU A 93 41.77 -15.33 28.87
N GLU A 94 43.08 -15.31 28.79
CA GLU A 94 43.94 -16.08 29.68
C GLU A 94 43.70 -15.53 31.10
N LEU A 95 42.67 -16.07 31.74
CA LEU A 95 42.39 -15.78 33.13
C LEU A 95 43.45 -16.47 33.98
N ALA A 96 43.91 -15.80 35.01
CA ALA A 96 44.78 -16.43 35.98
C ALA A 96 44.18 -17.78 36.44
N PRO A 97 44.96 -18.84 36.61
CA PRO A 97 44.48 -20.21 36.89
C PRO A 97 43.47 -20.29 38.03
N ASP A 98 43.61 -19.44 39.05
CA ASP A 98 42.71 -19.37 40.19
C ASP A 98 41.32 -18.81 39.90
N LEU A 99 41.23 -17.88 38.97
CA LEU A 99 39.99 -17.28 38.45
C LEU A 99 39.28 -18.26 37.50
N GLN A 100 40.03 -19.00 36.69
CA GLN A 100 39.50 -20.02 35.79
C GLN A 100 38.82 -21.13 36.60
N ALA A 101 39.47 -21.61 37.69
CA ALA A 101 38.91 -22.63 38.55
C ALA A 101 37.62 -22.20 39.28
N LEU A 102 37.52 -20.91 39.65
CA LEU A 102 36.32 -20.33 40.24
C LEU A 102 35.16 -20.20 39.25
N ILE A 103 35.45 -19.82 38.00
CA ILE A 103 34.44 -19.73 36.95
C ILE A 103 33.92 -21.12 36.57
N ASP A 104 34.82 -22.12 36.48
CA ASP A 104 34.44 -23.49 36.17
C ASP A 104 33.60 -24.11 37.28
N GLN A 105 33.90 -23.81 38.56
CA GLN A 105 33.03 -24.19 39.68
C GLN A 105 31.66 -23.50 39.64
N GLN A 106 31.58 -22.22 39.23
CA GLN A 106 30.31 -21.52 39.07
C GLN A 106 29.50 -22.04 37.89
N LYS A 107 30.14 -22.36 36.74
CA LYS A 107 29.46 -23.00 35.60
C LYS A 107 28.90 -24.36 35.92
N ILE A 108 29.64 -25.19 36.69
CA ILE A 108 29.16 -26.51 37.15
C ILE A 108 27.96 -26.34 38.07
N LYS A 109 27.98 -25.39 39.00
CA LYS A 109 26.81 -25.10 39.87
C LYS A 109 25.61 -24.57 39.08
N GLN A 110 25.84 -23.74 38.12
CA GLN A 110 24.79 -23.15 37.27
C GLN A 110 24.15 -24.20 36.34
N SER A 111 24.95 -25.11 35.77
CA SER A 111 24.46 -26.21 34.93
C SER A 111 23.67 -27.23 35.76
N GLN A 112 24.06 -27.48 37.01
CA GLN A 112 23.31 -28.33 37.95
C GLN A 112 21.97 -27.71 38.35
N LEU A 113 21.91 -26.38 38.52
CA LEU A 113 20.67 -25.63 38.82
C LEU A 113 19.74 -25.57 37.59
N LEU A 114 20.28 -25.33 36.39
CA LEU A 114 19.52 -25.36 35.13
C LEU A 114 18.93 -26.74 34.83
N ASN A 115 19.69 -27.82 35.03
CA ASN A 115 19.20 -29.17 34.85
C ASN A 115 18.10 -29.55 35.84
N SER A 116 18.12 -29.01 37.07
CA SER A 116 17.05 -29.20 38.04
C SER A 116 15.81 -28.38 37.75
N GLN A 117 15.96 -27.18 37.21
CA GLN A 117 14.85 -26.31 36.74
C GLN A 117 14.21 -26.86 35.47
N GLN A 118 15.00 -27.29 34.47
CA GLN A 118 14.46 -27.95 33.28
C GLN A 118 13.72 -29.25 33.56
N LYS A 119 14.18 -30.06 34.51
CA LYS A 119 13.44 -31.26 34.97
C LYS A 119 12.12 -30.90 35.67
N ALA A 120 12.09 -29.78 36.41
CA ALA A 120 10.86 -29.31 37.06
C ALA A 120 9.87 -28.70 36.07
N GLU A 121 10.38 -28.04 35.01
CA GLU A 121 9.57 -27.45 33.96
C GLU A 121 9.01 -28.48 32.97
N LEU A 122 9.78 -29.51 32.63
CA LEU A 122 9.32 -30.68 31.86
C LEU A 122 8.25 -31.48 32.61
N ALA A 123 8.35 -31.54 33.97
CA ALA A 123 7.31 -32.15 34.79
C ALA A 123 6.02 -31.30 34.84
N ARG A 124 6.13 -29.98 34.76
CA ARG A 124 4.97 -29.07 34.66
C ARG A 124 4.33 -29.09 33.28
N GLN A 125 5.11 -29.11 32.20
CA GLN A 125 4.58 -29.19 30.83
C GLN A 125 3.82 -30.48 30.54
N LYS A 126 4.18 -31.60 31.15
CA LYS A 126 3.42 -32.86 31.05
C LYS A 126 2.03 -32.82 31.72
N VAL A 127 1.78 -31.86 32.59
CA VAL A 127 0.48 -31.68 33.26
C VAL A 127 -0.39 -30.65 32.50
N THR A 128 0.22 -29.69 31.81
CA THR A 128 -0.49 -28.61 31.06
C THR A 128 -0.88 -29.04 29.65
N SER A 129 -0.13 -29.96 29.01
CA SER A 129 -0.43 -30.42 27.64
C SER A 129 -1.68 -31.30 27.50
N ALA A 130 -2.33 -31.66 28.61
CA ALA A 130 -3.62 -32.37 28.59
C ALA A 130 -4.84 -31.41 28.59
N GLN A 131 -4.65 -30.09 28.80
CA GLN A 131 -5.73 -29.11 28.87
C GLN A 131 -5.73 -28.10 27.71
N GLU A 132 -4.64 -27.97 26.93
CA GLU A 132 -4.52 -26.99 25.84
C GLU A 132 -4.96 -27.52 24.46
N VAL A 133 -5.23 -28.79 24.29
CA VAL A 133 -5.65 -29.38 22.99
C VAL A 133 -7.10 -29.01 22.60
N THR A 134 -7.86 -28.35 23.46
CA THR A 134 -9.27 -27.99 23.18
C THR A 134 -9.50 -26.50 22.88
N GLN A 135 -8.48 -25.64 22.86
CA GLN A 135 -8.65 -24.21 22.64
C GLN A 135 -8.08 -23.66 21.30
N ASP A 136 -7.24 -24.43 20.60
CA ASP A 136 -6.59 -23.96 19.37
C ASP A 136 -7.39 -24.18 18.05
N VAL A 137 -8.64 -24.62 18.13
CA VAL A 137 -9.47 -24.92 16.93
C VAL A 137 -10.44 -23.78 16.58
N VAL A 138 -10.49 -22.69 17.33
CA VAL A 138 -11.53 -21.65 17.13
C VAL A 138 -11.01 -20.33 16.53
N ASP A 139 -9.70 -20.16 16.31
CA ASP A 139 -9.13 -18.85 15.94
C ASP A 139 -8.69 -18.71 14.47
N GLU A 140 -9.03 -19.65 13.58
CA GLU A 140 -8.67 -19.58 12.15
C GLU A 140 -9.71 -18.88 11.25
N THR A 141 -10.70 -18.18 11.78
CA THR A 141 -11.66 -17.40 11.00
C THR A 141 -11.66 -15.92 11.32
N GLN A 142 -10.48 -15.28 11.37
CA GLN A 142 -10.42 -13.83 11.32
C GLN A 142 -10.17 -13.37 9.88
N PHE A 143 -11.26 -13.01 9.21
CA PHE A 143 -11.24 -12.24 7.97
C PHE A 143 -10.59 -10.87 8.23
N SER A 144 -9.31 -10.73 7.93
CA SER A 144 -8.70 -9.42 7.78
C SER A 144 -8.79 -8.99 6.32
N GLY A 145 -9.82 -8.23 6.00
CA GLY A 145 -9.87 -7.51 4.74
C GLY A 145 -8.77 -6.44 4.69
N GLY A 146 -7.89 -6.55 3.71
CA GLY A 146 -6.98 -5.49 3.35
C GLY A 146 -5.57 -5.60 3.91
N GLN A 147 -4.66 -5.97 3.06
CA GLN A 147 -3.22 -6.22 3.15
C GLN A 147 -2.83 -7.53 3.85
N PRO A 148 -1.91 -8.30 3.22
CA PRO A 148 -1.35 -9.46 3.89
C PRO A 148 -0.71 -9.00 5.19
N PRO A 149 -0.78 -9.84 6.24
CA PRO A 149 -0.01 -9.56 7.45
C PRO A 149 1.40 -9.23 7.00
N GLN A 150 1.97 -8.18 7.55
CA GLN A 150 3.41 -7.95 7.41
C GLN A 150 4.05 -9.23 7.93
N ALA A 151 4.42 -10.11 7.02
CA ALA A 151 5.31 -11.19 7.34
C ALA A 151 6.56 -10.45 7.82
N TYR A 152 6.73 -10.40 9.14
CA TYR A 152 7.97 -9.93 9.71
C TYR A 152 9.03 -10.85 9.08
N ALA A 153 9.74 -10.33 8.10
CA ALA A 153 10.96 -10.93 7.62
C ALA A 153 11.94 -10.81 8.79
N LEU A 154 11.78 -11.68 9.75
CA LEU A 154 12.78 -11.91 10.77
C LEU A 154 13.93 -12.56 10.03
N ALA A 155 14.91 -11.74 9.65
CA ALA A 155 16.26 -12.26 9.48
C ALA A 155 16.68 -12.76 10.86
N ARG A 156 16.23 -13.94 11.21
CA ARG A 156 16.62 -14.63 12.42
C ARG A 156 17.82 -15.46 12.09
N SER A 157 18.94 -15.19 12.74
CA SER A 157 19.85 -16.23 13.18
C SER A 157 19.14 -16.98 14.31
N MET A 158 18.17 -17.83 14.00
CA MET A 158 17.59 -18.76 14.96
C MET A 158 18.22 -20.13 14.76
N PRO A 159 18.63 -20.81 15.84
CA PRO A 159 18.88 -22.23 15.77
C PRO A 159 17.56 -22.93 15.45
N LEU A 160 17.54 -23.70 14.36
CA LEU A 160 16.47 -24.64 14.05
C LEU A 160 16.31 -25.59 15.25
N SER A 161 15.12 -25.59 15.86
CA SER A 161 14.79 -26.55 16.90
C SER A 161 14.69 -27.95 16.29
N HIS A 162 15.60 -28.81 16.69
CA HIS A 162 15.50 -30.26 16.75
C HIS A 162 14.91 -31.02 15.55
N GLU A 163 15.79 -31.29 14.57
CA GLU A 163 15.83 -32.59 13.90
C GLU A 163 17.22 -32.76 13.27
N HIS A 164 17.94 -33.75 13.77
CA HIS A 164 19.22 -34.35 13.36
C HIS A 164 20.54 -33.65 13.70
N ASP A 165 21.39 -34.43 14.40
CA ASP A 165 22.81 -34.16 14.67
C ASP A 165 23.62 -33.91 13.33
N ASP A 166 23.12 -34.43 12.22
CA ASP A 166 23.73 -34.26 10.89
C ASP A 166 23.65 -32.80 10.37
N ASP A 167 22.57 -32.06 10.68
CA ASP A 167 22.38 -30.67 10.26
C ASP A 167 23.29 -29.71 11.04
N GLU A 168 23.61 -30.00 12.28
CA GLU A 168 24.55 -29.20 13.09
C GLU A 168 26.00 -29.36 12.63
N GLU A 169 26.40 -30.58 12.26
CA GLU A 169 27.74 -30.82 11.69
C GLU A 169 27.94 -30.16 10.34
N GLU A 170 26.90 -30.17 9.49
CA GLU A 170 26.94 -29.49 8.19
C GLU A 170 27.02 -27.97 8.36
N ARG A 171 26.29 -27.41 9.29
CA ARG A 171 26.33 -25.99 9.63
C ARG A 171 27.70 -25.57 10.16
N GLN A 172 28.30 -26.33 11.07
CA GLN A 172 29.66 -26.07 11.59
C GLN A 172 30.72 -26.10 10.49
N LYS A 173 30.60 -27.03 9.55
CA LYS A 173 31.51 -27.09 8.37
C LYS A 173 31.35 -25.85 7.48
N LEU A 174 30.11 -25.40 7.27
CA LEU A 174 29.83 -24.19 6.48
C LEU A 174 30.29 -22.91 7.20
N GLU A 175 30.18 -22.85 8.52
CA GLU A 175 30.72 -21.73 9.30
C GLU A 175 32.26 -21.67 9.24
N GLU A 176 32.95 -22.81 9.32
CA GLU A 176 34.38 -22.87 9.19
C GLU A 176 34.87 -22.51 7.77
N GLN A 177 34.17 -22.98 6.73
CA GLN A 177 34.42 -22.56 5.35
C GLN A 177 34.22 -21.05 5.18
N THR A 178 33.15 -20.50 5.76
CA THR A 178 32.83 -19.06 5.72
C THR A 178 33.97 -18.26 6.39
N ARG A 179 34.54 -18.77 7.47
CA ARG A 179 35.62 -18.14 8.20
C ARG A 179 36.91 -18.11 7.37
N ILE A 180 37.22 -19.22 6.65
CA ILE A 180 38.38 -19.32 5.77
C ILE A 180 38.20 -18.46 4.53
N GLU A 181 37.07 -18.55 3.85
CA GLU A 181 36.83 -17.85 2.58
C GLU A 181 36.46 -16.37 2.77
N LYS A 182 36.07 -15.97 3.99
CA LYS A 182 35.54 -14.63 4.33
C LYS A 182 34.30 -14.24 3.50
N LYS A 183 33.56 -15.24 3.01
CA LYS A 183 32.37 -15.07 2.18
C LYS A 183 31.17 -15.73 2.85
N ILE A 184 30.17 -14.90 3.20
CA ILE A 184 28.93 -15.35 3.87
C ILE A 184 27.97 -15.89 2.82
N PRO A 185 27.58 -17.18 2.88
CA PRO A 185 26.51 -17.72 2.07
C PRO A 185 25.15 -17.24 2.59
N VAL A 186 24.26 -16.91 1.66
CA VAL A 186 22.87 -16.52 1.94
C VAL A 186 21.96 -17.56 1.31
N VAL A 187 21.18 -18.25 2.11
CA VAL A 187 20.27 -19.30 1.67
C VAL A 187 18.83 -18.79 1.87
N VAL A 188 18.03 -18.87 0.81
CA VAL A 188 16.64 -18.46 0.83
C VAL A 188 15.75 -19.66 0.59
N THR A 189 14.94 -20.00 1.59
CA THR A 189 13.91 -21.03 1.47
C THR A 189 12.57 -20.40 1.11
N LEU A 190 11.97 -20.88 0.01
CA LEU A 190 10.77 -20.32 -0.60
C LEU A 190 9.62 -21.32 -0.54
N ASN A 191 8.40 -20.82 -0.29
CA ASN A 191 7.17 -21.58 -0.44
C ASN A 191 6.23 -20.86 -1.40
N ALA A 192 5.78 -21.54 -2.44
CA ALA A 192 4.88 -21.04 -3.47
C ALA A 192 3.67 -21.96 -3.69
N ASP A 193 3.14 -22.55 -2.64
CA ASP A 193 2.03 -23.51 -2.74
C ASP A 193 0.70 -22.86 -3.09
N ARG A 194 0.53 -21.58 -2.75
CA ARG A 194 -0.69 -20.80 -3.03
C ARG A 194 -0.38 -19.64 -3.95
N LEU A 195 -0.46 -19.85 -5.24
CA LEU A 195 -0.22 -18.82 -6.25
C LEU A 195 -1.43 -17.92 -6.51
N ASN A 196 -2.62 -18.34 -6.09
CA ASN A 196 -3.86 -17.60 -6.29
C ASN A 196 -4.39 -17.12 -4.95
N SER A 197 -4.82 -15.86 -4.89
CA SER A 197 -5.56 -15.28 -3.77
C SER A 197 -6.83 -14.61 -4.26
N LEU A 198 -7.90 -14.74 -3.49
CA LEU A 198 -9.16 -14.05 -3.70
C LEU A 198 -9.55 -13.36 -2.40
N GLU A 199 -9.63 -12.05 -2.46
CA GLU A 199 -10.07 -11.23 -1.33
C GLU A 199 -11.42 -10.63 -1.70
N THR A 200 -12.44 -10.84 -0.86
CA THR A 200 -13.79 -10.28 -1.07
C THR A 200 -14.18 -9.45 0.12
N GLY A 201 -14.63 -8.24 -0.14
CA GLY A 201 -15.11 -7.30 0.86
C GLY A 201 -16.51 -6.80 0.53
N ILE A 202 -17.28 -6.56 1.56
CA ILE A 202 -18.58 -5.86 1.49
C ILE A 202 -18.45 -4.53 2.22
N GLY A 203 -19.10 -3.52 1.66
CA GLY A 203 -19.11 -2.18 2.23
C GLY A 203 -20.42 -1.49 1.97
N TYR A 204 -20.61 -0.37 2.64
CA TYR A 204 -21.71 0.54 2.42
C TYR A 204 -21.17 1.96 2.39
N GLY A 205 -21.56 2.74 1.39
CA GLY A 205 -21.31 4.17 1.31
C GLY A 205 -22.63 4.88 1.05
N THR A 206 -22.84 6.02 1.66
CA THR A 206 -24.07 6.81 1.45
C THR A 206 -24.23 7.26 0.01
N ASP A 207 -23.12 7.49 -0.68
CA ASP A 207 -23.11 7.92 -2.07
C ASP A 207 -23.34 6.77 -3.07
N THR A 208 -22.78 5.60 -2.78
CA THR A 208 -22.77 4.45 -3.72
C THR A 208 -23.68 3.31 -3.31
N GLY A 209 -24.28 3.41 -2.10
CA GLY A 209 -25.08 2.34 -1.51
C GLY A 209 -24.26 1.14 -1.07
N ALA A 210 -24.90 0.00 -0.98
CA ALA A 210 -24.24 -1.27 -0.70
C ALA A 210 -23.29 -1.63 -1.86
N ARG A 211 -22.09 -2.09 -1.53
CA ARG A 211 -21.07 -2.50 -2.51
C ARG A 211 -20.41 -3.80 -2.13
N VAL A 212 -20.07 -4.56 -3.14
CA VAL A 212 -19.24 -5.76 -3.05
C VAL A 212 -18.01 -5.54 -3.92
N ARG A 213 -16.84 -5.81 -3.38
CA ARG A 213 -15.59 -5.78 -4.11
C ARG A 213 -14.89 -7.11 -3.95
N SER A 214 -14.42 -7.67 -5.06
CA SER A 214 -13.60 -8.88 -5.08
C SER A 214 -12.32 -8.59 -5.84
N GLN A 215 -11.20 -8.96 -5.25
CA GLN A 215 -9.89 -8.85 -5.85
C GLN A 215 -9.28 -10.24 -5.99
N TYR A 216 -9.01 -10.64 -7.21
CA TYR A 216 -8.29 -11.84 -7.55
C TYR A 216 -6.86 -11.50 -7.91
N ARG A 217 -5.92 -12.26 -7.39
CA ARG A 217 -4.50 -12.16 -7.75
C ARG A 217 -3.94 -13.53 -8.06
N ARG A 218 -3.22 -13.64 -9.18
CA ARG A 218 -2.30 -14.71 -9.47
C ARG A 218 -0.87 -14.19 -9.36
N ALA A 219 -0.17 -14.61 -8.31
CA ALA A 219 1.14 -14.08 -7.95
C ALA A 219 2.21 -14.40 -8.99
N ILE A 220 2.22 -15.64 -9.53
CA ILE A 220 3.15 -16.10 -10.56
C ILE A 220 2.34 -16.71 -11.69
N VAL A 221 2.33 -16.06 -12.85
CA VAL A 221 1.68 -16.58 -14.06
C VAL A 221 2.64 -17.48 -14.83
N ASN A 222 3.92 -17.11 -14.87
CA ASN A 222 4.96 -17.86 -15.56
C ASN A 222 6.33 -17.72 -14.88
N LYS A 223 7.29 -18.49 -15.33
CA LYS A 223 8.68 -18.51 -14.77
C LYS A 223 9.43 -17.17 -14.86
N TYR A 224 8.95 -16.22 -15.63
CA TYR A 224 9.54 -14.87 -15.75
C TYR A 224 9.02 -13.89 -14.71
N GLY A 225 8.20 -14.34 -13.76
CA GLY A 225 7.66 -13.51 -12.69
C GLY A 225 6.52 -12.59 -13.12
N HIS A 226 5.81 -12.91 -14.19
CA HIS A 226 4.61 -12.16 -14.54
C HIS A 226 3.53 -12.42 -13.49
N ALA A 227 2.76 -11.38 -13.17
CA ALA A 227 1.64 -11.43 -12.24
C ALA A 227 0.35 -10.93 -12.90
N PHE A 228 -0.78 -11.38 -12.40
CA PHE A 228 -2.09 -10.93 -12.86
C PHE A 228 -2.95 -10.55 -11.66
N ASP A 229 -3.52 -9.35 -11.70
CA ASP A 229 -4.50 -8.86 -10.75
C ASP A 229 -5.80 -8.54 -11.48
N ALA A 230 -6.96 -8.88 -10.91
CA ALA A 230 -8.26 -8.49 -11.41
C ALA A 230 -9.13 -8.01 -10.25
N ASN A 231 -9.89 -6.95 -10.48
CA ASN A 231 -10.83 -6.40 -9.52
C ASN A 231 -12.23 -6.40 -10.12
N ILE A 232 -13.22 -6.72 -9.31
CA ILE A 232 -14.63 -6.57 -9.63
C ILE A 232 -15.26 -5.75 -8.51
N GLU A 233 -15.95 -4.70 -8.86
CA GLU A 233 -16.74 -3.89 -7.91
C GLU A 233 -18.17 -3.76 -8.41
N VAL A 234 -19.12 -4.03 -7.55
CA VAL A 234 -20.55 -3.87 -7.83
C VAL A 234 -21.17 -3.07 -6.70
N SER A 235 -21.78 -1.96 -7.05
CA SER A 235 -22.58 -1.10 -6.15
C SER A 235 -23.90 -0.72 -6.80
N GLN A 236 -24.73 0.04 -6.08
CA GLN A 236 -26.04 0.46 -6.61
C GLN A 236 -25.93 1.33 -7.85
N ILE A 237 -24.92 2.21 -7.90
CA ILE A 237 -24.75 3.17 -9.00
C ILE A 237 -23.56 2.85 -9.91
N ARG A 238 -22.67 1.93 -9.51
CA ARG A 238 -21.43 1.65 -10.23
C ARG A 238 -21.13 0.17 -10.29
N GLN A 239 -20.81 -0.32 -11.47
CA GLN A 239 -20.27 -1.65 -11.70
C GLN A 239 -18.96 -1.51 -12.48
N SER A 240 -17.91 -2.18 -12.03
CA SER A 240 -16.63 -2.17 -12.72
C SER A 240 -15.94 -3.52 -12.67
N ILE A 241 -15.19 -3.80 -13.72
CA ILE A 241 -14.21 -4.88 -13.78
C ILE A 241 -12.93 -4.31 -14.38
N ASP A 242 -11.83 -4.53 -13.72
CA ASP A 242 -10.51 -4.15 -14.24
C ASP A 242 -9.49 -5.27 -14.04
N GLY A 243 -8.51 -5.30 -14.90
CA GLY A 243 -7.42 -6.25 -14.88
C GLY A 243 -6.07 -5.58 -15.15
N ARG A 244 -5.04 -6.14 -14.53
CA ARG A 244 -3.65 -5.72 -14.71
C ARG A 244 -2.77 -6.94 -14.88
N TYR A 245 -2.01 -6.96 -15.96
CA TYR A 245 -0.98 -7.94 -16.21
C TYR A 245 0.39 -7.30 -16.08
N SER A 246 1.15 -7.69 -15.07
CA SER A 246 2.45 -7.10 -14.73
C SER A 246 3.59 -7.94 -15.28
N ILE A 247 4.54 -7.29 -15.93
CA ILE A 247 5.68 -7.89 -16.62
C ILE A 247 6.96 -7.26 -16.06
N PRO A 248 7.73 -7.96 -15.22
CA PRO A 248 9.02 -7.46 -14.74
C PRO A 248 9.97 -7.14 -15.91
N TYR A 249 10.62 -5.98 -15.87
CA TYR A 249 11.64 -5.60 -16.84
C TYR A 249 13.04 -5.71 -16.25
N LYS A 250 13.42 -4.80 -15.36
CA LYS A 250 14.70 -4.86 -14.65
C LYS A 250 14.54 -5.39 -13.23
N HIS A 251 13.41 -5.10 -12.59
CA HIS A 251 13.15 -5.47 -11.21
C HIS A 251 11.65 -5.60 -10.97
N PRO A 252 11.16 -6.71 -10.39
CA PRO A 252 9.72 -6.96 -10.22
C PRO A 252 8.97 -5.89 -9.44
N LEU A 253 9.63 -5.18 -8.52
CA LEU A 253 9.02 -4.14 -7.68
C LEU A 253 9.30 -2.72 -8.17
N ASN A 254 10.40 -2.52 -8.88
CA ASN A 254 10.95 -1.18 -9.11
C ASN A 254 10.97 -0.76 -10.58
N ASP A 255 10.94 -1.71 -11.51
CA ASP A 255 10.94 -1.40 -12.95
C ASP A 255 10.23 -2.51 -13.73
N TYR A 256 8.96 -2.28 -14.04
CA TYR A 256 8.10 -3.25 -14.70
C TYR A 256 7.09 -2.58 -15.62
N PHE A 257 6.54 -3.34 -16.56
CA PHE A 257 5.44 -2.94 -17.42
C PHE A 257 4.13 -3.51 -16.92
N ASN A 258 3.05 -2.78 -17.09
CA ASN A 258 1.69 -3.24 -16.91
C ASN A 258 0.93 -3.12 -18.22
N VAL A 259 0.16 -4.14 -18.54
CA VAL A 259 -0.97 -4.04 -19.46
C VAL A 259 -2.22 -3.95 -18.59
N VAL A 260 -2.98 -2.89 -18.78
CA VAL A 260 -4.19 -2.62 -17.98
C VAL A 260 -5.41 -2.58 -18.89
N GLY A 261 -6.52 -3.12 -18.41
CA GLY A 261 -7.78 -3.08 -19.13
C GLY A 261 -8.93 -3.08 -18.14
N GLY A 262 -10.04 -2.45 -18.51
CA GLY A 262 -11.19 -2.40 -17.64
C GLY A 262 -12.43 -1.91 -18.35
N TYR A 263 -13.56 -2.20 -17.74
CA TYR A 263 -14.87 -1.70 -18.10
C TYR A 263 -15.58 -1.20 -16.84
N GLU A 264 -16.19 -0.04 -16.96
CA GLU A 264 -16.96 0.59 -15.89
C GLU A 264 -18.30 1.07 -16.44
N ARG A 265 -19.34 0.87 -15.66
CA ARG A 265 -20.68 1.40 -15.88
C ARG A 265 -21.11 2.16 -14.64
N GLU A 266 -21.42 3.44 -14.80
CA GLU A 266 -21.81 4.34 -13.71
C GLU A 266 -23.13 5.03 -14.06
N GLU A 267 -24.10 5.01 -13.15
CA GLU A 267 -25.32 5.78 -13.24
C GLU A 267 -25.14 7.10 -12.48
N ARG A 268 -25.26 8.22 -13.18
CA ARG A 268 -25.20 9.56 -12.61
C ARG A 268 -26.60 10.15 -12.57
N ASN A 269 -27.06 10.36 -11.36
CA ASN A 269 -28.38 10.93 -11.08
C ASN A 269 -28.29 12.45 -10.97
N ASP A 270 -29.42 13.12 -11.08
CA ASP A 270 -29.57 14.57 -10.86
C ASP A 270 -28.63 15.43 -11.75
N ILE A 271 -28.42 15.03 -12.99
CA ILE A 271 -27.62 15.78 -13.95
C ILE A 271 -28.34 17.04 -14.43
N GLY A 272 -29.67 17.00 -14.46
CA GLY A 272 -30.56 18.09 -14.84
C GLY A 272 -32.02 17.72 -14.56
N PRO A 273 -32.96 18.58 -14.94
CA PRO A 273 -34.38 18.30 -14.79
C PRO A 273 -34.79 17.00 -15.50
N ASP A 274 -35.29 16.04 -14.75
CA ASP A 274 -35.82 14.76 -15.25
C ASP A 274 -34.88 13.91 -16.09
N ILE A 275 -33.56 14.08 -15.91
CA ILE A 275 -32.55 13.32 -16.66
C ILE A 275 -31.48 12.69 -15.75
N ASN A 276 -31.21 11.42 -15.99
CA ASN A 276 -30.05 10.71 -15.50
C ASN A 276 -29.18 10.27 -16.66
N LEU A 277 -27.89 10.11 -16.43
CA LEU A 277 -26.95 9.60 -17.41
C LEU A 277 -26.40 8.24 -17.00
N LEU A 278 -26.41 7.31 -17.94
CA LEU A 278 -25.61 6.10 -17.86
C LEU A 278 -24.30 6.35 -18.59
N VAL A 279 -23.20 6.28 -17.86
CA VAL A 279 -21.83 6.46 -18.38
C VAL A 279 -21.17 5.09 -18.41
N GLU A 280 -20.80 4.65 -19.59
CA GLU A 280 -20.07 3.41 -19.81
C GLU A 280 -18.67 3.75 -20.33
N SER A 281 -17.65 3.09 -19.79
CA SER A 281 -16.27 3.35 -20.16
C SER A 281 -15.51 2.04 -20.31
N ALA A 282 -14.84 1.87 -21.44
CA ALA A 282 -13.87 0.81 -21.65
C ALA A 282 -12.47 1.41 -21.77
N VAL A 283 -11.49 0.82 -21.10
CA VAL A 283 -10.10 1.30 -21.09
C VAL A 283 -9.17 0.15 -21.40
N LEU A 284 -8.19 0.39 -22.28
CA LEU A 284 -7.08 -0.51 -22.54
C LEU A 284 -5.79 0.31 -22.58
N GLY A 285 -4.74 -0.15 -21.92
CA GLY A 285 -3.50 0.62 -21.90
C GLY A 285 -2.27 -0.21 -21.55
N GLY A 286 -1.13 0.42 -21.79
CA GLY A 286 0.17 -0.06 -21.38
C GLY A 286 0.91 1.03 -20.62
N GLU A 287 1.55 0.67 -19.53
CA GLU A 287 2.29 1.61 -18.70
C GLU A 287 3.59 1.00 -18.19
N ARG A 288 4.62 1.81 -18.04
CA ARG A 288 5.85 1.45 -17.35
C ARG A 288 5.92 2.13 -16.02
N VAL A 289 6.16 1.37 -14.98
CA VAL A 289 6.34 1.84 -13.62
C VAL A 289 7.81 1.78 -13.27
N ILE A 290 8.37 2.90 -12.84
CA ILE A 290 9.75 3.03 -12.40
C ILE A 290 9.77 3.63 -11.00
N LYS A 291 10.32 2.88 -10.04
CA LYS A 291 10.58 3.32 -8.67
C LYS A 291 12.08 3.37 -8.45
N ASN A 292 12.57 4.41 -7.84
CA ASN A 292 13.93 4.39 -7.34
C ASN A 292 13.96 3.67 -5.97
N PRO A 293 14.71 2.56 -5.80
CA PRO A 293 14.77 1.83 -4.53
C PRO A 293 15.28 2.67 -3.36
N LEU A 294 16.14 3.65 -3.65
CA LEU A 294 16.71 4.57 -2.67
C LEU A 294 16.02 5.94 -2.69
N GLY A 295 15.11 6.15 -3.64
CA GLY A 295 14.38 7.38 -3.83
C GLY A 295 12.92 7.21 -3.45
N ASP A 296 12.28 8.33 -3.27
CA ASP A 296 10.89 8.39 -2.83
C ASP A 296 9.92 8.55 -3.99
N TRP A 297 10.42 8.81 -5.21
CA TRP A 297 9.59 9.10 -6.36
C TRP A 297 9.29 7.85 -7.20
N GLN A 298 8.02 7.70 -7.53
CA GLN A 298 7.54 6.72 -8.51
C GLN A 298 7.15 7.46 -9.78
N HIS A 299 7.61 6.96 -10.92
CA HIS A 299 7.27 7.44 -12.25
C HIS A 299 6.39 6.41 -12.96
N ILE A 300 5.30 6.84 -13.55
CA ILE A 300 4.46 6.00 -14.39
C ILE A 300 4.33 6.71 -15.74
N ILE A 301 4.77 6.04 -16.80
CA ILE A 301 4.66 6.53 -18.16
C ILE A 301 3.77 5.54 -18.91
N GLY A 302 2.72 6.02 -19.55
CA GLY A 302 1.78 5.10 -20.17
C GLY A 302 1.00 5.70 -21.32
N LEU A 303 0.38 4.79 -22.06
CA LEU A 303 -0.57 5.12 -23.11
C LEU A 303 -1.88 4.40 -22.80
N ARG A 304 -2.99 5.10 -22.80
CA ARG A 304 -4.32 4.57 -22.51
C ARG A 304 -5.29 4.96 -23.61
N TYR A 305 -5.89 3.97 -24.23
CA TYR A 305 -7.05 4.13 -25.10
C TYR A 305 -8.31 3.97 -24.27
N ARG A 306 -9.22 4.91 -24.43
CA ARG A 306 -10.47 4.97 -23.70
C ARG A 306 -11.63 5.17 -24.68
N LEU A 307 -12.67 4.40 -24.49
CA LEU A 307 -13.92 4.50 -25.20
C LEU A 307 -15.04 4.75 -24.18
N ASP A 308 -15.72 5.88 -24.31
CA ASP A 308 -16.80 6.29 -23.43
C ASP A 308 -18.10 6.36 -24.21
N ARG A 309 -19.20 5.88 -23.60
CA ARG A 309 -20.56 6.01 -24.11
C ARG A 309 -21.43 6.67 -23.05
N LEU A 310 -22.19 7.68 -23.46
CA LEU A 310 -23.18 8.35 -22.64
C LEU A 310 -24.57 7.96 -23.13
N THR A 311 -25.38 7.35 -22.28
CA THR A 311 -26.77 7.01 -22.61
C THR A 311 -27.71 7.82 -21.71
N LYS A 312 -28.60 8.54 -22.34
CA LYS A 312 -29.65 9.31 -21.67
C LYS A 312 -30.71 8.38 -21.07
N LYS A 313 -31.10 8.64 -19.82
CA LYS A 313 -32.26 8.04 -19.18
C LYS A 313 -33.22 9.17 -18.79
N GLY A 314 -34.41 9.21 -19.39
CA GLY A 314 -35.45 10.24 -19.19
C GLY A 314 -36.09 10.66 -20.52
N ASP A 315 -37.17 11.39 -20.45
CA ASP A 315 -38.04 11.75 -21.61
C ASP A 315 -37.73 13.12 -22.25
N ILE A 316 -36.61 13.74 -21.89
CA ILE A 316 -36.22 15.05 -22.41
C ILE A 316 -35.84 14.96 -23.91
N ASP A 317 -36.24 15.95 -24.72
CA ASP A 317 -35.82 16.04 -26.13
C ASP A 317 -34.32 16.38 -26.20
N ILE A 318 -33.61 15.72 -27.12
CA ILE A 318 -32.18 15.98 -27.37
C ILE A 318 -31.95 17.47 -27.73
N ASN A 319 -32.93 18.14 -28.35
CA ASN A 319 -32.83 19.54 -28.71
C ASN A 319 -32.82 20.48 -27.50
N GLU A 320 -33.35 20.09 -26.37
CA GLU A 320 -33.40 20.84 -25.12
C GLU A 320 -32.10 20.72 -24.31
N LEU A 321 -31.27 19.74 -24.65
CA LEU A 321 -30.00 19.54 -23.97
C LEU A 321 -28.99 20.63 -24.30
N PRO A 322 -28.13 21.03 -23.34
CA PRO A 322 -27.02 21.94 -23.59
C PRO A 322 -26.11 21.49 -24.73
N ASP A 323 -25.49 22.43 -25.43
CA ASP A 323 -24.52 22.14 -26.49
C ASP A 323 -23.37 21.27 -26.00
N ALA A 324 -22.98 21.41 -24.74
CA ALA A 324 -21.94 20.59 -24.10
C ALA A 324 -22.23 19.09 -24.15
N PHE A 325 -23.50 18.67 -24.24
CA PHE A 325 -23.91 17.27 -24.41
C PHE A 325 -24.06 16.90 -25.89
N LYS A 326 -24.53 17.83 -26.73
CA LYS A 326 -24.73 17.59 -28.15
C LYS A 326 -23.41 17.36 -28.90
N VAL A 327 -22.39 18.16 -28.59
CA VAL A 327 -21.06 18.03 -29.19
C VAL A 327 -20.28 16.85 -28.64
N SER A 328 -20.40 16.61 -27.34
CA SER A 328 -19.75 15.47 -26.69
C SER A 328 -20.48 14.14 -26.88
N GLY A 329 -21.61 14.14 -27.60
CA GLY A 329 -22.26 12.96 -28.12
C GLY A 329 -23.02 12.11 -27.10
N ILE A 330 -24.19 12.60 -26.63
CA ILE A 330 -25.17 11.71 -26.03
C ILE A 330 -25.58 10.65 -27.08
N ASP A 331 -25.66 9.40 -26.63
CA ASP A 331 -25.90 8.21 -27.46
C ASP A 331 -24.83 7.97 -28.54
N SER A 332 -23.67 8.61 -28.45
CA SER A 332 -22.51 8.35 -29.30
C SER A 332 -21.31 7.87 -28.50
N GLU A 333 -20.39 7.23 -29.18
CA GLU A 333 -19.13 6.79 -28.61
C GLU A 333 -18.09 7.90 -28.72
N GLN A 334 -17.35 8.12 -27.64
CA GLN A 334 -16.27 9.08 -27.55
C GLN A 334 -14.96 8.36 -27.31
N GLU A 335 -13.97 8.67 -28.15
CA GLU A 335 -12.66 8.06 -28.10
C GLU A 335 -11.63 9.01 -27.50
N SER A 336 -10.68 8.47 -26.76
CA SER A 336 -9.53 9.20 -26.27
C SER A 336 -8.32 8.32 -26.16
N LEU A 337 -7.27 8.62 -26.91
CA LEU A 337 -5.95 8.06 -26.73
C LEU A 337 -5.12 9.06 -25.94
N LEU A 338 -4.79 8.70 -24.69
CA LEU A 338 -4.10 9.56 -23.75
C LEU A 338 -2.69 9.05 -23.49
N PHE A 339 -1.69 9.87 -23.80
CA PHE A 339 -0.35 9.70 -23.29
C PHE A 339 -0.28 10.28 -21.87
N GLY A 340 0.08 9.48 -20.89
CA GLY A 340 0.10 9.85 -19.48
C GLY A 340 1.51 9.78 -18.88
N TYR A 341 1.84 10.78 -18.07
CA TYR A 341 2.98 10.75 -17.16
C TYR A 341 2.52 11.10 -15.76
N GLU A 342 2.79 10.21 -14.83
CA GLU A 342 2.48 10.41 -13.40
C GLU A 342 3.75 10.33 -12.57
N LEU A 343 3.87 11.25 -11.64
CA LEU A 343 4.94 11.36 -10.67
C LEU A 343 4.31 11.36 -9.28
N SER A 344 4.66 10.41 -8.43
CA SER A 344 4.12 10.33 -7.08
C SER A 344 5.19 10.02 -6.04
N LYS A 345 5.00 10.56 -4.84
CA LYS A 345 5.85 10.34 -3.68
C LYS A 345 4.99 10.17 -2.45
N THR A 346 5.26 9.12 -1.70
CA THR A 346 4.62 8.87 -0.40
C THR A 346 5.69 8.68 0.64
N ASN A 347 5.66 9.51 1.69
CA ASN A 347 6.47 9.35 2.88
C ASN A 347 5.53 9.18 4.07
N SER A 348 5.51 8.01 4.69
CA SER A 348 4.61 7.67 5.79
C SER A 348 5.30 6.77 6.79
N ASN A 349 5.06 7.00 8.07
CA ASN A 349 5.58 6.15 9.13
C ASN A 349 4.86 4.79 9.26
N SER A 350 3.69 4.65 8.64
CA SER A 350 2.92 3.40 8.58
C SER A 350 2.05 3.39 7.32
N LEU A 351 1.88 2.21 6.72
CA LEU A 351 1.00 2.05 5.56
C LEU A 351 -0.48 1.85 5.96
N LEU A 352 -0.72 1.17 7.09
CA LEU A 352 -2.08 0.82 7.54
C LEU A 352 -2.71 1.89 8.41
N ASN A 353 -1.95 2.48 9.32
CA ASN A 353 -2.44 3.50 10.24
C ASN A 353 -1.39 4.61 10.37
N PRO A 354 -1.27 5.47 9.35
CA PRO A 354 -0.32 6.56 9.38
C PRO A 354 -0.67 7.57 10.47
N THR A 355 0.32 7.93 11.26
CA THR A 355 0.24 9.02 12.24
C THR A 355 1.04 10.24 11.80
N LYS A 356 2.02 10.02 10.92
CA LYS A 356 2.80 11.07 10.26
C LYS A 356 3.06 10.66 8.81
N GLY A 357 2.75 11.54 7.89
CA GLY A 357 3.00 11.25 6.48
C GLY A 357 2.60 12.38 5.55
N PHE A 358 3.21 12.35 4.37
CA PHE A 358 2.92 13.24 3.27
C PHE A 358 2.91 12.47 1.95
N LYS A 359 1.87 12.66 1.16
CA LYS A 359 1.76 12.11 -0.19
C LYS A 359 1.51 13.22 -1.17
N GLN A 360 2.20 13.16 -2.30
CA GLN A 360 1.99 14.08 -3.42
C GLN A 360 1.96 13.30 -4.73
N THR A 361 1.10 13.74 -5.63
CA THR A 361 0.91 13.13 -6.94
C THR A 361 0.75 14.23 -7.97
N TYR A 362 1.43 14.11 -9.09
CA TYR A 362 1.31 14.99 -10.25
C TYR A 362 1.09 14.13 -11.47
N LYS A 363 0.11 14.47 -12.29
CA LYS A 363 -0.24 13.72 -13.50
C LYS A 363 -0.46 14.68 -14.66
N LEU A 364 0.11 14.33 -15.79
CA LEU A 364 -0.12 14.99 -17.08
C LEU A 364 -0.66 13.95 -18.06
N GLU A 365 -1.79 14.24 -18.69
CA GLU A 365 -2.37 13.42 -19.76
C GLU A 365 -2.56 14.28 -21.02
N LEU A 366 -2.10 13.77 -22.15
CA LEU A 366 -2.14 14.47 -23.43
C LEU A 366 -2.96 13.65 -24.43
N GLY A 367 -3.93 14.27 -25.07
CA GLY A 367 -4.73 13.71 -26.14
C GLY A 367 -4.79 14.67 -27.33
N THR A 368 -4.85 14.15 -28.54
CA THR A 368 -4.96 14.97 -29.75
C THR A 368 -5.92 14.35 -30.77
N GLU A 369 -6.71 15.18 -31.42
CA GLU A 369 -7.62 14.80 -32.52
C GLU A 369 -6.89 14.10 -33.67
N SER A 370 -5.59 14.34 -33.83
CA SER A 370 -4.77 13.66 -34.82
C SER A 370 -4.51 12.18 -34.51
N LEU A 371 -4.75 11.74 -33.26
CA LEU A 371 -4.45 10.39 -32.78
C LEU A 371 -5.60 9.85 -31.91
N LEU A 372 -6.67 9.36 -32.54
CA LEU A 372 -7.77 8.65 -31.86
C LEU A 372 -8.31 9.36 -30.60
N SER A 373 -8.48 10.68 -30.67
CA SER A 373 -9.10 11.47 -29.62
C SER A 373 -10.10 12.46 -30.20
N ASN A 374 -11.24 12.64 -29.53
CA ASN A 374 -12.26 13.59 -29.97
C ASN A 374 -11.89 15.06 -29.72
N ALA A 375 -10.87 15.32 -28.89
CA ALA A 375 -10.42 16.67 -28.55
C ALA A 375 -8.91 16.77 -28.46
N ASN A 376 -8.37 17.96 -28.78
CA ASN A 376 -7.03 18.35 -28.38
C ASN A 376 -7.08 18.78 -26.92
N MET A 377 -6.38 18.05 -26.05
CA MET A 377 -6.41 18.33 -24.63
C MET A 377 -5.12 17.97 -23.91
N ALA A 378 -4.81 18.76 -22.89
CA ALA A 378 -3.81 18.43 -21.89
C ALA A 378 -4.45 18.56 -20.51
N ILE A 379 -4.46 17.47 -19.75
CA ILE A 379 -5.04 17.41 -18.41
C ILE A 379 -3.91 17.38 -17.41
N LEU A 380 -3.80 18.42 -16.59
CA LEU A 380 -2.84 18.49 -15.50
C LEU A 380 -3.58 18.27 -14.17
N THR A 381 -3.08 17.35 -13.36
CA THR A 381 -3.65 17.03 -12.04
C THR A 381 -2.57 17.07 -10.97
N GLY A 382 -2.87 17.68 -9.83
CA GLY A 382 -2.05 17.70 -8.62
C GLY A 382 -2.87 17.25 -7.41
N GLY A 383 -2.27 16.41 -6.58
CA GLY A 383 -2.91 15.95 -5.35
C GLY A 383 -1.94 15.92 -4.19
N TRP A 384 -2.36 16.43 -3.05
CA TRP A 384 -1.56 16.46 -1.81
C TRP A 384 -2.39 15.95 -0.64
N ARG A 385 -1.75 15.14 0.19
CA ARG A 385 -2.32 14.65 1.45
C ARG A 385 -1.27 14.71 2.52
N PHE A 386 -1.65 15.16 3.71
CA PHE A 386 -0.77 15.12 4.86
C PHE A 386 -1.50 14.61 6.10
N ILE A 387 -0.77 13.95 6.96
CA ILE A 387 -1.19 13.53 8.30
C ILE A 387 -0.07 13.89 9.26
N TYR A 388 -0.43 14.52 10.35
CA TYR A 388 0.52 14.88 11.40
C TYR A 388 -0.12 14.75 12.78
N SER A 389 0.46 13.89 13.62
CA SER A 389 -0.03 13.64 14.98
C SER A 389 0.91 14.22 16.03
N LEU A 390 0.33 14.77 17.09
CA LEU A 390 0.98 15.43 18.22
C LEU A 390 0.49 14.84 19.55
N GLY A 391 1.23 15.12 20.64
CA GLY A 391 0.93 14.67 22.00
C GLY A 391 1.66 13.39 22.38
N GLU A 392 1.71 13.07 23.67
CA GLU A 392 2.45 11.92 24.21
C GLU A 392 2.01 10.57 23.62
N ASN A 393 0.71 10.44 23.31
CA ASN A 393 0.13 9.24 22.70
C ASN A 393 -0.41 9.51 21.29
N GLU A 394 0.11 10.54 20.59
CA GLU A 394 -0.39 10.96 19.28
C GLU A 394 -1.93 11.22 19.27
N ASN A 395 -2.44 11.77 20.39
CA ASN A 395 -3.86 11.98 20.62
C ASN A 395 -4.48 13.04 19.70
N HIS A 396 -3.67 14.00 19.25
CA HIS A 396 -4.10 15.07 18.36
C HIS A 396 -3.57 14.79 16.96
N GLN A 397 -4.45 14.67 15.99
CA GLN A 397 -4.07 14.40 14.60
C GLN A 397 -4.71 15.44 13.68
N PHE A 398 -3.88 16.02 12.84
CA PHE A 398 -4.26 16.91 11.76
C PHE A 398 -4.15 16.17 10.43
N VAL A 399 -5.22 16.23 9.63
CA VAL A 399 -5.28 15.62 8.31
C VAL A 399 -5.64 16.70 7.30
N GLY A 400 -4.92 16.76 6.20
CA GLY A 400 -5.22 17.69 5.13
C GLY A 400 -5.16 17.02 3.76
N ARG A 401 -6.01 17.51 2.88
CA ARG A 401 -6.07 17.10 1.48
C ARG A 401 -6.26 18.33 0.60
N ALA A 402 -5.59 18.34 -0.54
CA ALA A 402 -5.86 19.28 -1.61
C ALA A 402 -5.75 18.53 -2.94
N ASP A 403 -6.73 18.72 -3.81
CA ASP A 403 -6.74 18.18 -5.15
C ASP A 403 -7.01 19.34 -6.13
N THR A 404 -6.23 19.43 -7.20
CA THR A 404 -6.41 20.43 -8.25
C THR A 404 -6.20 19.79 -9.61
N SER A 405 -6.96 20.25 -10.59
CA SER A 405 -6.80 19.78 -11.97
C SER A 405 -7.24 20.88 -12.94
N TYR A 406 -6.67 20.85 -14.15
CA TYR A 406 -7.05 21.76 -15.23
C TYR A 406 -6.96 21.07 -16.58
N ILE A 407 -7.97 21.29 -17.43
CA ILE A 407 -8.02 20.82 -18.82
C ILE A 407 -7.68 21.98 -19.74
N PHE A 408 -6.51 21.92 -20.35
CA PHE A 408 -6.13 22.83 -21.45
C PHE A 408 -6.70 22.25 -22.74
N THR A 409 -7.55 22.99 -23.42
CA THR A 409 -8.20 22.58 -24.67
C THR A 409 -8.64 23.78 -25.46
N ASP A 410 -8.70 23.64 -26.79
CA ASP A 410 -9.20 24.67 -27.70
C ASP A 410 -10.73 24.74 -27.62
N ASP A 411 -11.40 23.59 -27.49
CA ASP A 411 -12.85 23.48 -27.39
C ASP A 411 -13.27 22.50 -26.28
N PHE A 412 -13.70 23.06 -25.16
CA PHE A 412 -14.13 22.26 -24.00
C PHE A 412 -15.35 21.38 -24.29
N LYS A 413 -16.22 21.77 -25.21
CA LYS A 413 -17.42 21.01 -25.58
C LYS A 413 -17.07 19.66 -26.21
N LYS A 414 -15.90 19.55 -26.86
CA LYS A 414 -15.40 18.30 -27.44
C LYS A 414 -14.76 17.36 -26.43
N VAL A 415 -14.39 17.86 -25.25
CA VAL A 415 -13.81 17.01 -24.19
C VAL A 415 -14.84 15.99 -23.75
N PRO A 416 -14.53 14.69 -23.76
CA PRO A 416 -15.44 13.66 -23.27
C PRO A 416 -15.97 13.96 -21.89
N TYR A 417 -17.28 13.78 -21.71
CA TYR A 417 -17.97 14.12 -20.46
C TYR A 417 -17.33 13.45 -19.22
N ASN A 418 -16.87 12.23 -19.37
CA ASN A 418 -16.25 11.48 -18.29
C ASN A 418 -14.82 11.92 -17.93
N LEU A 419 -14.19 12.77 -18.74
CA LEU A 419 -12.92 13.43 -18.46
C LEU A 419 -13.09 14.80 -17.81
N ARG A 420 -14.31 15.37 -17.82
CA ARG A 420 -14.63 16.64 -17.16
C ARG A 420 -14.71 16.45 -15.65
N PHE A 421 -14.52 17.53 -14.92
CA PHE A 421 -14.48 17.46 -13.46
C PHE A 421 -15.85 17.65 -12.82
N PHE A 422 -16.09 16.88 -11.77
CA PHE A 422 -17.24 16.95 -10.89
C PHE A 422 -16.76 16.76 -9.45
N THR A 423 -17.42 17.41 -8.49
CA THR A 423 -17.12 17.26 -7.08
C THR A 423 -18.39 17.07 -6.24
N GLY A 424 -18.26 16.83 -4.95
CA GLY A 424 -19.31 16.40 -4.04
C GLY A 424 -19.15 14.92 -3.67
N GLY A 425 -19.63 14.55 -2.48
CA GLY A 425 -19.59 13.19 -1.97
C GLY A 425 -18.54 12.93 -0.89
N ASP A 426 -18.55 11.73 -0.34
CA ASP A 426 -17.77 11.30 0.82
C ASP A 426 -16.24 11.39 0.65
N GLN A 427 -15.76 11.32 -0.59
CA GLN A 427 -14.34 11.41 -0.93
C GLN A 427 -13.92 12.74 -1.56
N SER A 428 -14.84 13.69 -1.68
CA SER A 428 -14.60 15.00 -2.29
C SER A 428 -15.01 16.11 -1.35
N LEU A 429 -16.22 16.69 -1.52
CA LEU A 429 -16.85 17.63 -0.60
C LEU A 429 -17.96 16.93 0.16
N ARG A 430 -17.75 16.64 1.43
CA ARG A 430 -18.78 16.07 2.31
C ARG A 430 -19.88 17.10 2.56
N GLY A 431 -21.12 16.64 2.72
CA GLY A 431 -22.29 17.52 2.84
C GLY A 431 -23.00 17.80 1.51
N PHE A 432 -22.41 17.39 0.38
CA PHE A 432 -23.00 17.45 -0.95
C PHE A 432 -23.15 16.05 -1.54
N ASP A 433 -24.09 15.87 -2.48
CA ASP A 433 -24.27 14.58 -3.18
C ASP A 433 -23.09 14.23 -4.05
N TYR A 434 -22.95 12.94 -4.32
CA TYR A 434 -21.89 12.42 -5.17
C TYR A 434 -21.91 13.04 -6.57
N LYS A 435 -20.78 13.67 -6.95
CA LYS A 435 -20.61 14.36 -8.25
C LYS A 435 -21.71 15.37 -8.58
N SER A 436 -22.29 15.99 -7.56
CA SER A 436 -23.42 16.93 -7.72
C SER A 436 -22.99 18.36 -8.03
N LEU A 437 -21.71 18.69 -7.86
CA LEU A 437 -21.19 20.04 -8.02
C LEU A 437 -20.34 20.15 -9.29
N SER A 438 -20.76 21.03 -10.17
CA SER A 438 -20.05 21.43 -11.39
C SER A 438 -20.69 22.69 -11.97
N PRO A 439 -20.08 23.35 -12.98
CA PRO A 439 -20.76 24.35 -13.78
C PRO A 439 -22.05 23.82 -14.42
N GLU A 440 -23.05 24.66 -14.51
CA GLU A 440 -24.34 24.33 -15.09
C GLU A 440 -24.62 25.18 -16.34
N GLU A 441 -25.27 24.58 -17.34
CA GLU A 441 -25.79 25.24 -18.52
C GLU A 441 -27.28 24.87 -18.65
N ASN A 442 -28.19 25.84 -18.58
CA ASN A 442 -29.64 25.64 -18.60
C ASN A 442 -30.16 24.67 -17.53
N GLY A 443 -29.54 24.65 -16.33
CA GLY A 443 -29.90 23.75 -15.24
C GLY A 443 -29.33 22.34 -15.38
N PHE A 444 -28.44 22.09 -16.34
CA PHE A 444 -27.76 20.81 -16.54
C PHE A 444 -26.29 20.89 -16.10
N LYS A 445 -25.82 19.90 -15.36
CA LYS A 445 -24.44 19.80 -14.90
C LYS A 445 -23.53 19.33 -16.04
N ILE A 446 -22.78 20.26 -16.60
CA ILE A 446 -21.95 20.01 -17.79
C ILE A 446 -20.53 19.55 -17.49
N GLY A 447 -20.12 19.56 -16.21
CA GLY A 447 -18.75 19.29 -15.78
C GLY A 447 -17.84 20.51 -15.87
N GLY A 448 -16.81 20.52 -15.03
CA GLY A 448 -15.83 21.61 -14.94
C GLY A 448 -14.60 21.39 -15.82
N GLN A 449 -14.01 22.51 -16.24
CA GLN A 449 -12.71 22.55 -16.90
C GLN A 449 -11.57 22.61 -15.89
N ALA A 450 -11.83 23.13 -14.71
CA ALA A 450 -10.90 23.17 -13.59
C ALA A 450 -11.49 22.49 -12.36
N LEU A 451 -10.65 21.97 -11.50
CA LEU A 451 -11.00 21.39 -10.21
C LEU A 451 -10.12 22.01 -9.13
N GLY A 452 -10.71 22.39 -8.03
CA GLY A 452 -9.99 22.80 -6.83
C GLY A 452 -10.77 22.40 -5.60
N VAL A 453 -10.25 21.44 -4.82
CA VAL A 453 -10.88 20.90 -3.63
C VAL A 453 -9.87 20.81 -2.51
N GLY A 454 -10.23 21.30 -1.32
CA GLY A 454 -9.45 21.20 -0.11
C GLY A 454 -10.26 20.63 1.05
N SER A 455 -9.56 19.98 1.97
CA SER A 455 -10.15 19.44 3.20
C SER A 455 -9.14 19.59 4.34
N LEU A 456 -9.61 20.06 5.47
CA LEU A 456 -8.86 20.11 6.71
C LEU A 456 -9.65 19.41 7.80
N GLU A 457 -9.02 18.50 8.51
CA GLU A 457 -9.64 17.70 9.54
C GLU A 457 -8.74 17.66 10.78
N TYR A 458 -9.33 17.83 11.95
CA TYR A 458 -8.71 17.63 13.24
C TYR A 458 -9.37 16.45 13.95
N ASN A 459 -8.54 15.49 14.38
CA ASN A 459 -8.96 14.29 15.08
C ASN A 459 -8.40 14.30 16.51
N TYR A 460 -9.25 14.05 17.50
CA TYR A 460 -8.87 13.87 18.89
C TYR A 460 -9.12 12.42 19.33
N GLN A 461 -8.06 11.73 19.77
CA GLN A 461 -8.17 10.38 20.30
C GLN A 461 -8.64 10.42 21.75
N PHE A 462 -9.91 10.10 21.99
CA PHE A 462 -10.49 10.07 23.34
C PHE A 462 -10.42 8.67 23.97
N LYS A 463 -10.21 7.63 23.16
CA LYS A 463 -10.03 6.25 23.58
C LYS A 463 -9.12 5.55 22.57
N ASP A 464 -8.38 4.52 23.00
CA ASP A 464 -7.55 3.77 22.05
C ASP A 464 -8.39 3.21 20.91
N GLY A 465 -7.92 3.45 19.69
CA GLY A 465 -8.61 3.10 18.44
C GLY A 465 -9.82 3.99 18.08
N TRP A 466 -10.23 4.97 18.92
CA TRP A 466 -11.36 5.85 18.66
C TRP A 466 -10.94 7.32 18.67
N ARG A 467 -11.30 8.04 17.62
CA ARG A 467 -11.08 9.48 17.50
C ARG A 467 -12.38 10.20 17.18
N ALA A 468 -12.61 11.34 17.81
CA ALA A 468 -13.59 12.32 17.38
C ALA A 468 -12.96 13.25 16.36
N ALA A 469 -13.70 13.61 15.32
CA ALA A 469 -13.23 14.45 14.23
C ALA A 469 -14.11 15.70 14.09
N ILE A 470 -13.46 16.81 13.74
CA ILE A 470 -14.12 18.01 13.19
C ILE A 470 -13.40 18.34 11.88
N PHE A 471 -14.15 18.73 10.86
CA PHE A 471 -13.58 19.00 9.55
C PHE A 471 -14.33 20.10 8.80
N SER A 472 -13.63 20.66 7.82
CA SER A 472 -14.19 21.56 6.83
C SER A 472 -13.63 21.19 5.46
N ASP A 473 -14.53 21.09 4.49
CA ASP A 473 -14.18 20.85 3.08
C ASP A 473 -14.59 22.09 2.27
N PHE A 474 -13.83 22.42 1.24
CA PHE A 474 -14.09 23.57 0.38
C PHE A 474 -13.61 23.31 -1.04
N GLY A 475 -14.26 23.92 -2.01
CA GLY A 475 -13.90 23.83 -3.41
C GLY A 475 -15.08 23.66 -4.35
N ASN A 476 -14.79 23.46 -5.61
CA ASN A 476 -15.75 23.11 -6.65
C ASN A 476 -15.03 22.55 -7.89
N ALA A 477 -15.81 22.05 -8.84
CA ALA A 477 -15.39 21.96 -10.23
C ALA A 477 -15.82 23.26 -10.92
N TYR A 478 -14.89 23.92 -11.61
CA TYR A 478 -15.09 25.27 -12.11
C TYR A 478 -15.09 25.29 -13.64
N ASP A 479 -15.78 26.31 -14.19
CA ASP A 479 -15.62 26.69 -15.60
C ASP A 479 -14.24 27.34 -15.86
N LYS A 480 -13.97 27.69 -17.11
CA LYS A 480 -12.72 28.33 -17.53
C LYS A 480 -12.44 29.66 -16.81
N GLN A 481 -13.48 30.39 -16.48
CA GLN A 481 -13.44 31.72 -15.86
C GLN A 481 -13.52 31.67 -14.34
N PHE A 482 -13.71 30.50 -13.75
CA PHE A 482 -13.98 30.34 -12.31
C PHE A 482 -15.20 31.14 -11.85
N SER A 483 -16.25 31.21 -12.68
CA SER A 483 -17.42 32.05 -12.44
C SER A 483 -18.41 31.40 -11.47
N ASN A 484 -18.46 30.07 -11.38
CA ASN A 484 -19.29 29.38 -10.41
C ASN A 484 -18.68 29.44 -8.99
N PRO A 485 -19.52 29.53 -7.94
CA PRO A 485 -19.06 29.77 -6.58
C PRO A 485 -18.24 28.61 -6.02
N THR A 486 -17.37 28.92 -5.06
CA THR A 486 -16.73 27.90 -4.22
C THR A 486 -17.71 27.45 -3.16
N GLU A 487 -17.89 26.15 -3.05
CA GLU A 487 -18.77 25.53 -2.05
C GLU A 487 -18.00 25.20 -0.78
N TYR A 488 -18.69 25.26 0.36
CA TYR A 488 -18.12 25.01 1.68
C TYR A 488 -18.98 24.04 2.47
N SER A 489 -18.32 23.18 3.23
CA SER A 489 -18.99 22.33 4.20
C SER A 489 -18.25 22.27 5.52
N ILE A 490 -18.99 21.97 6.57
CA ILE A 490 -18.46 21.69 7.90
C ILE A 490 -19.10 20.41 8.42
N GLY A 491 -18.34 19.66 9.21
CA GLY A 491 -18.88 18.44 9.77
C GLY A 491 -18.13 17.94 10.99
N VAL A 492 -18.73 16.95 11.61
CA VAL A 492 -18.17 16.21 12.74
C VAL A 492 -18.22 14.72 12.44
N GLY A 493 -17.34 13.95 13.05
CA GLY A 493 -17.33 12.53 12.79
C GLY A 493 -16.61 11.71 13.83
N ILE A 494 -16.68 10.39 13.64
CA ILE A 494 -15.97 9.40 14.44
C ILE A 494 -15.07 8.58 13.53
N ARG A 495 -13.87 8.29 14.02
CA ARG A 495 -12.87 7.46 13.39
C ARG A 495 -12.63 6.26 14.29
N TRP A 496 -12.83 5.08 13.79
CA TRP A 496 -12.61 3.85 14.53
C TRP A 496 -11.60 2.97 13.79
N ARG A 497 -10.49 2.65 14.49
CA ARG A 497 -9.52 1.64 14.05
C ARG A 497 -10.07 0.26 14.36
N SER A 498 -10.89 -0.27 13.44
CA SER A 498 -11.48 -1.59 13.61
C SER A 498 -10.51 -2.70 13.18
N PRO A 499 -10.75 -3.96 13.59
CA PRO A 499 -9.97 -5.11 13.12
C PRO A 499 -10.00 -5.32 11.58
N ILE A 500 -11.08 -4.86 10.94
CA ILE A 500 -11.28 -4.97 9.48
C ILE A 500 -10.79 -3.74 8.70
N GLY A 501 -10.15 -2.76 9.39
CA GLY A 501 -9.65 -1.53 8.79
C GLY A 501 -10.25 -0.26 9.41
N PRO A 502 -9.73 0.93 9.03
CA PRO A 502 -10.25 2.20 9.55
C PRO A 502 -11.68 2.46 9.05
N ILE A 503 -12.57 2.74 9.98
CA ILE A 503 -13.97 3.11 9.73
C ILE A 503 -14.16 4.58 10.05
N ARG A 504 -14.87 5.31 9.18
CA ARG A 504 -15.23 6.71 9.34
C ARG A 504 -16.72 6.88 9.22
N LEU A 505 -17.29 7.61 10.16
CA LEU A 505 -18.69 8.04 10.15
C LEU A 505 -18.71 9.55 10.33
N ASP A 506 -19.23 10.27 9.34
CA ASP A 506 -19.26 11.71 9.29
C ASP A 506 -20.69 12.22 9.14
N VAL A 507 -21.01 13.30 9.84
CA VAL A 507 -22.19 14.14 9.61
C VAL A 507 -21.68 15.49 9.13
N ALA A 508 -22.08 15.87 7.93
CA ALA A 508 -21.63 17.10 7.27
C ALA A 508 -22.80 17.92 6.76
N SER A 509 -22.63 19.22 6.78
CA SER A 509 -23.59 20.16 6.18
C SER A 509 -22.87 21.04 5.14
N GLY A 510 -23.47 21.16 3.96
CA GLY A 510 -23.07 22.12 2.93
C GLY A 510 -23.56 23.51 3.29
N ILE A 511 -22.72 24.30 3.93
CA ILE A 511 -23.10 25.62 4.50
C ILE A 511 -23.20 26.75 3.47
N SER A 512 -22.72 26.53 2.25
CA SER A 512 -22.86 27.48 1.13
C SER A 512 -24.14 27.29 0.32
N ASN A 513 -24.88 26.21 0.59
CA ASN A 513 -26.19 25.96 -0.03
C ASN A 513 -27.31 26.53 0.85
N ASP A 514 -28.24 27.26 0.25
CA ASP A 514 -29.38 27.91 0.96
C ASP A 514 -30.19 26.95 1.85
N ASN A 515 -30.23 25.67 1.50
CA ASN A 515 -30.97 24.65 2.26
C ASN A 515 -30.10 23.98 3.35
N ASN A 516 -28.81 24.29 3.43
CA ASN A 516 -27.85 23.67 4.36
C ASN A 516 -28.05 22.15 4.52
N PRO A 517 -27.98 21.35 3.44
CA PRO A 517 -28.30 19.93 3.50
C PRO A 517 -27.39 19.22 4.49
N ILE A 518 -27.97 18.41 5.37
CA ILE A 518 -27.22 17.58 6.31
C ILE A 518 -27.13 16.17 5.72
N ARG A 519 -25.90 15.64 5.64
CA ARG A 519 -25.63 14.32 5.09
C ARG A 519 -24.81 13.46 6.04
N LEU A 520 -25.13 12.19 6.04
CA LEU A 520 -24.37 11.16 6.73
C LEU A 520 -23.45 10.48 5.73
N HIS A 521 -22.14 10.44 6.02
CA HIS A 521 -21.15 9.76 5.22
C HIS A 521 -20.53 8.63 6.01
N PHE A 522 -20.48 7.45 5.42
CA PHE A 522 -19.87 6.28 6.00
C PHE A 522 -18.80 5.72 5.03
N PHE A 523 -17.62 5.43 5.54
CA PHE A 523 -16.51 4.94 4.73
C PHE A 523 -15.64 3.95 5.50
N ILE A 524 -15.16 2.93 4.80
CA ILE A 524 -14.14 1.99 5.28
C ILE A 524 -12.92 2.10 4.38
N GLY A 525 -11.75 2.43 4.94
CA GLY A 525 -10.49 2.55 4.19
C GLY A 525 -9.49 3.53 4.78
N SER A 526 -8.25 3.52 4.29
CA SER A 526 -7.18 4.42 4.73
C SER A 526 -7.36 5.86 4.22
N GLN A 527 -6.70 6.82 4.88
CA GLN A 527 -6.72 8.25 4.53
C GLN A 527 -5.59 8.66 3.58
N LEU A 528 -4.57 7.83 3.39
CA LEU A 528 -3.41 8.10 2.51
C LEU A 528 -3.37 7.15 1.31
#